data_01c899d832cf00364332ddd4ece8d940
#
_entry.id   01c899d832cf00364332ddd4ece8d940
#
_cell.length_a   1.000
_cell.length_b   1.000
_cell.length_c   1.000
_cell.angle_alpha   90.00
_cell.angle_beta   90.00
_cell.angle_gamma   90.00
#
_symmetry.space_group_name_H-M   'P 1'
#
loop_
_entity.id
_entity.type
_entity.pdbx_description
1 polymer ?
#
loop_
_entity_poly.entity_id
_entity_poly.type
_entity_poly.pdbx_seq_one_letter_code
_entity_poly.pdbx_strand_id
1 'polypeptide(L)'
;MSTLWNLSHIRPQTEVVMPGDTISAIFWNAVKARGPQVWMRQKDLGIWRSWTWDQTATAVREIGHGLLSLGFAPHETASILSNTNIEWVLADLAVLSCGGVSNGIYPT
;
A
#
# COMPACT_ATOMS: atom_id res chain seq x y z
N MET A 1 -11.28 18.99 -10.79
CA MET A 1 -11.39 17.55 -10.94
C MET A 1 -12.12 17.17 -12.19
N SER A 2 -11.71 16.17 -12.82
CA SER A 2 -12.37 15.69 -14.01
C SER A 2 -13.80 15.27 -13.72
N THR A 3 -14.71 15.65 -14.60
CA THR A 3 -16.09 15.22 -14.53
C THR A 3 -16.27 13.76 -14.88
N LEU A 4 -15.26 13.14 -15.49
CA LEU A 4 -15.30 11.73 -15.84
C LEU A 4 -15.57 10.85 -14.63
N TRP A 5 -15.10 11.24 -13.48
CA TRP A 5 -15.22 10.48 -12.27
C TRP A 5 -16.15 11.12 -11.26
N ASN A 6 -17.17 11.76 -11.72
CA ASN A 6 -18.17 12.31 -10.85
C ASN A 6 -19.02 11.18 -10.27
N LEU A 7 -18.62 10.66 -9.15
CA LEU A 7 -19.29 9.53 -8.50
C LEU A 7 -20.66 9.90 -7.94
N SER A 8 -20.91 11.16 -7.68
CA SER A 8 -22.21 11.60 -7.22
C SER A 8 -23.29 11.34 -8.26
N HIS A 9 -22.92 11.32 -9.54
CA HIS A 9 -23.80 10.97 -10.64
C HIS A 9 -24.26 9.51 -10.57
N ILE A 10 -23.41 8.64 -10.13
CA ILE A 10 -23.66 7.20 -10.04
C ILE A 10 -24.32 6.84 -8.71
N ARG A 11 -23.93 7.52 -7.64
CA ARG A 11 -24.34 7.21 -6.28
C ARG A 11 -24.82 8.47 -5.55
N PRO A 12 -25.96 9.00 -5.95
CA PRO A 12 -26.38 10.31 -5.44
C PRO A 12 -26.65 10.35 -3.94
N GLN A 13 -27.03 9.24 -3.35
CA GLN A 13 -27.35 9.21 -1.92
C GLN A 13 -26.21 8.70 -1.08
N THR A 14 -25.19 8.16 -1.70
CA THR A 14 -24.10 7.50 -0.97
C THR A 14 -22.83 8.28 -1.12
N GLU A 15 -22.32 8.73 -0.02
CA GLU A 15 -21.03 9.39 0.02
C GLU A 15 -19.95 8.35 0.32
N VAL A 16 -18.89 8.36 -0.48
CA VAL A 16 -17.75 7.50 -0.22
C VAL A 16 -16.82 8.23 0.73
N VAL A 17 -16.71 7.70 1.93
CA VAL A 17 -15.83 8.26 2.95
C VAL A 17 -14.54 7.44 2.98
N MET A 18 -13.43 8.09 2.64
CA MET A 18 -12.14 7.45 2.70
C MET A 18 -11.62 7.47 4.15
N PRO A 19 -11.15 6.33 4.68
CA PRO A 19 -10.70 6.24 6.07
C PRO A 19 -9.27 6.77 6.26
N GLY A 20 -8.98 7.94 5.73
CA GLY A 20 -7.68 8.59 5.86
C GLY A 20 -7.43 9.57 4.73
N ASP A 21 -6.49 10.48 4.91
CA ASP A 21 -6.16 11.53 3.94
C ASP A 21 -5.08 11.10 2.96
N THR A 22 -4.30 10.09 3.29
CA THR A 22 -3.21 9.59 2.47
C THR A 22 -3.36 8.09 2.28
N ILE A 23 -2.69 7.55 1.27
CA ILE A 23 -2.67 6.11 1.02
C ILE A 23 -2.13 5.37 2.25
N SER A 24 -1.09 5.90 2.87
CA SER A 24 -0.53 5.33 4.09
C SER A 24 -1.56 5.29 5.22
N ALA A 25 -2.26 6.39 5.46
CA ALA A 25 -3.29 6.43 6.50
C ALA A 25 -4.44 5.46 6.21
N ILE A 26 -4.86 5.36 4.97
CA ILE A 26 -5.91 4.42 4.54
C ILE A 26 -5.47 2.99 4.83
N PHE A 27 -4.23 2.65 4.50
CA PHE A 27 -3.69 1.32 4.76
C PHE A 27 -3.70 1.00 6.26
N TRP A 28 -3.15 1.87 7.09
CA TRP A 28 -3.05 1.60 8.52
C TRP A 28 -4.41 1.56 9.21
N ASN A 29 -5.36 2.36 8.74
CA ASN A 29 -6.73 2.28 9.26
C ASN A 29 -7.41 0.97 8.86
N ALA A 30 -7.15 0.47 7.66
CA ALA A 30 -7.65 -0.83 7.23
C ALA A 30 -7.04 -1.97 8.06
N VAL A 31 -5.78 -1.88 8.42
CA VAL A 31 -5.13 -2.85 9.31
C VAL A 31 -5.86 -2.93 10.65
N LYS A 32 -6.19 -1.78 11.23
CA LYS A 32 -6.94 -1.75 12.50
C LYS A 32 -8.32 -2.38 12.38
N ALA A 33 -9.00 -2.13 11.26
CA ALA A 33 -10.37 -2.59 11.07
C ALA A 33 -10.46 -4.06 10.66
N ARG A 34 -9.48 -4.57 9.93
CA ARG A 34 -9.56 -5.86 9.23
C ARG A 34 -8.43 -6.83 9.56
N GLY A 35 -7.56 -6.51 10.48
CA GLY A 35 -6.33 -7.21 10.82
C GLY A 35 -6.20 -8.69 10.42
N PRO A 36 -7.02 -9.59 10.99
CA PRO A 36 -6.88 -11.02 10.70
C PRO A 36 -7.45 -11.46 9.35
N GLN A 37 -8.11 -10.59 8.62
CA GLN A 37 -8.69 -10.94 7.32
C GLN A 37 -7.62 -11.00 6.24
N VAL A 38 -7.82 -11.84 5.24
CA VAL A 38 -6.94 -11.94 4.09
C VAL A 38 -7.14 -10.71 3.21
N TRP A 39 -6.01 -10.10 2.84
CA TRP A 39 -6.03 -8.95 1.93
C TRP A 39 -5.48 -9.30 0.55
N MET A 40 -4.34 -9.99 0.52
CA MET A 40 -3.68 -10.30 -0.76
C MET A 40 -3.44 -11.79 -0.91
N ARG A 41 -3.46 -12.25 -2.14
CA ARG A 41 -3.08 -13.61 -2.49
C ARG A 41 -2.14 -13.57 -3.69
N GLN A 42 -1.16 -14.44 -3.66
CA GLN A 42 -0.21 -14.59 -4.75
C GLN A 42 0.04 -16.06 -5.00
N LYS A 43 0.11 -16.45 -6.26
CA LYS A 43 0.39 -17.81 -6.64
C LYS A 43 1.88 -17.97 -6.92
N ASP A 44 2.54 -18.80 -6.15
CA ASP A 44 3.95 -19.11 -6.31
C ASP A 44 4.11 -20.60 -6.53
N LEU A 45 4.73 -20.99 -7.63
CA LEU A 45 5.00 -22.39 -7.95
C LEU A 45 3.73 -23.27 -7.86
N GLY A 46 2.62 -22.75 -8.31
CA GLY A 46 1.34 -23.47 -8.31
C GLY A 46 0.61 -23.44 -6.96
N ILE A 47 1.16 -22.83 -5.95
CA ILE A 47 0.57 -22.76 -4.61
C ILE A 47 0.13 -21.34 -4.32
N TRP A 48 -1.12 -21.18 -3.87
CA TRP A 48 -1.63 -19.88 -3.45
C TRP A 48 -1.14 -19.55 -2.05
N ARG A 49 -0.53 -18.36 -1.92
CA ARG A 49 -0.15 -17.80 -0.62
C ARG A 49 -1.06 -16.65 -0.28
N SER A 50 -1.54 -16.62 0.94
CA SER A 50 -2.43 -15.58 1.44
C SER A 50 -1.70 -14.69 2.44
N TRP A 51 -1.96 -13.39 2.37
CA TRP A 51 -1.42 -12.41 3.30
C TRP A 51 -2.58 -11.70 3.97
N THR A 52 -2.63 -11.75 5.28
CA THR A 52 -3.59 -10.97 6.05
C THR A 52 -3.14 -9.52 6.14
N TRP A 53 -4.05 -8.65 6.54
CA TRP A 53 -3.69 -7.26 6.81
C TRP A 53 -2.60 -7.17 7.89
N ASP A 54 -2.69 -7.96 8.94
CA ASP A 54 -1.71 -7.96 10.03
C ASP A 54 -0.32 -8.43 9.55
N GLN A 55 -0.27 -9.48 8.76
CA GLN A 55 0.99 -9.97 8.19
C GLN A 55 1.63 -8.91 7.30
N THR A 56 0.82 -8.26 6.48
CA THR A 56 1.29 -7.18 5.63
C THR A 56 1.81 -6.02 6.47
N ALA A 57 1.10 -5.64 7.52
CA ALA A 57 1.52 -4.56 8.41
C ALA A 57 2.87 -4.85 9.06
N THR A 58 3.10 -6.09 9.50
CA THR A 58 4.38 -6.50 10.09
C THR A 58 5.51 -6.32 9.08
N ALA A 59 5.33 -6.83 7.87
CA ALA A 59 6.35 -6.72 6.82
C ALA A 59 6.62 -5.26 6.45
N VAL A 60 5.58 -4.45 6.30
CA VAL A 60 5.71 -3.02 5.99
C VAL A 60 6.48 -2.30 7.09
N ARG A 61 6.20 -2.61 8.35
CA ARG A 61 6.90 -2.03 9.49
C ARG A 61 8.38 -2.38 9.47
N GLU A 62 8.69 -3.64 9.21
CA GLU A 62 10.09 -4.10 9.17
C GLU A 62 10.87 -3.41 8.05
N ILE A 63 10.29 -3.34 6.86
CA ILE A 63 10.91 -2.64 5.73
C ILE A 63 11.08 -1.16 6.04
N GLY A 64 10.04 -0.53 6.60
CA GLY A 64 10.08 0.89 6.98
C GLY A 64 11.18 1.19 7.99
N HIS A 65 11.31 0.37 9.02
CA HIS A 65 12.38 0.52 10.01
C HIS A 65 13.75 0.35 9.36
N GLY A 66 13.88 -0.58 8.44
CA GLY A 66 15.12 -0.75 7.67
C GLY A 66 15.47 0.50 6.88
N LEU A 67 14.50 1.09 6.20
CA LEU A 67 14.72 2.34 5.45
C LEU A 67 15.16 3.47 6.37
N LEU A 68 14.49 3.64 7.50
CA LEU A 68 14.84 4.67 8.47
C LEU A 68 16.25 4.46 9.02
N SER A 69 16.64 3.23 9.29
CA SER A 69 17.98 2.93 9.80
C SER A 69 19.07 3.22 8.78
N LEU A 70 18.73 3.23 7.48
CA LEU A 70 19.64 3.61 6.40
C LEU A 70 19.67 5.12 6.16
N GLY A 71 18.91 5.88 6.93
CA GLY A 71 18.88 7.32 6.80
C GLY A 71 17.83 7.86 5.84
N PHE A 72 16.90 7.03 5.39
CA PHE A 72 15.82 7.50 4.52
C PHE A 72 14.98 8.53 5.25
N ALA A 73 14.83 9.71 4.66
CA ALA A 73 14.15 10.84 5.28
C ALA A 73 12.82 11.14 4.58
N PRO A 74 11.89 11.83 5.26
CA PRO A 74 10.64 12.26 4.63
C PRO A 74 10.91 13.07 3.36
N HIS A 75 10.04 12.90 2.39
CA HIS A 75 10.09 13.55 1.07
C HIS A 75 11.17 13.02 0.13
N GLU A 76 12.02 12.11 0.58
CA GLU A 76 12.96 11.46 -0.31
C GLU A 76 12.22 10.46 -1.23
N THR A 77 12.81 10.18 -2.37
CA THR A 77 12.26 9.25 -3.36
C THR A 77 13.00 7.93 -3.29
N ALA A 78 12.23 6.83 -3.28
CA ALA A 78 12.77 5.50 -3.44
C ALA A 78 12.21 4.90 -4.73
N SER A 79 13.09 4.36 -5.56
CA SER A 79 12.69 3.68 -6.79
C SER A 79 12.58 2.19 -6.55
N ILE A 80 11.51 1.60 -7.07
CA ILE A 80 11.23 0.17 -6.91
C ILE A 80 11.23 -0.45 -8.29
N LEU A 81 12.22 -1.30 -8.55
CA LEU A 81 12.33 -2.05 -9.79
C LEU A 81 11.90 -3.49 -9.53
N SER A 82 10.71 -3.84 -9.94
CA SER A 82 10.16 -5.16 -9.72
C SER A 82 8.93 -5.37 -10.59
N ASN A 83 8.57 -6.62 -10.81
CA ASN A 83 7.25 -6.96 -11.30
C ASN A 83 6.20 -6.58 -10.24
N THR A 84 4.97 -6.40 -10.67
CA THR A 84 3.88 -6.13 -9.75
C THR A 84 3.54 -7.41 -8.99
N ASN A 85 3.99 -7.49 -7.76
CA ASN A 85 3.81 -8.63 -6.87
C ASN A 85 3.65 -8.12 -5.44
N ILE A 86 3.55 -9.05 -4.49
CA ILE A 86 3.37 -8.68 -3.08
C ILE A 86 4.56 -7.87 -2.57
N GLU A 87 5.78 -8.26 -2.92
CA GLU A 87 6.99 -7.56 -2.50
C GLU A 87 6.99 -6.11 -2.96
N TRP A 88 6.49 -5.85 -4.17
CA TRP A 88 6.34 -4.49 -4.68
C TRP A 88 5.37 -3.69 -3.82
N VAL A 89 4.23 -4.28 -3.47
CA VAL A 89 3.23 -3.63 -2.63
C VAL A 89 3.79 -3.32 -1.25
N LEU A 90 4.52 -4.27 -0.65
CA LEU A 90 5.14 -4.08 0.65
C LEU A 90 6.14 -2.93 0.63
N ALA A 91 7.00 -2.89 -0.39
CA ALA A 91 7.99 -1.84 -0.54
C ALA A 91 7.33 -0.47 -0.73
N ASP A 92 6.32 -0.41 -1.58
CA ASP A 92 5.58 0.82 -1.85
C ASP A 92 4.95 1.38 -0.57
N LEU A 93 4.24 0.54 0.18
CA LEU A 93 3.61 0.94 1.42
C LEU A 93 4.62 1.37 2.48
N ALA A 94 5.77 0.69 2.53
CA ALA A 94 6.83 1.04 3.48
C ALA A 94 7.40 2.43 3.18
N VAL A 95 7.69 2.72 1.91
CA VAL A 95 8.18 4.04 1.49
C VAL A 95 7.17 5.12 1.84
N LEU A 96 5.90 4.89 1.50
CA LEU A 96 4.84 5.87 1.78
C LEU A 96 4.65 6.07 3.29
N SER A 97 4.77 5.01 4.07
CA SER A 97 4.63 5.08 5.54
C SER A 97 5.77 5.85 6.20
N CYS A 98 6.93 5.91 5.54
CA CYS A 98 8.05 6.73 6.00
C CYS A 98 7.96 8.19 5.52
N GLY A 99 6.87 8.55 4.88
CA GLY A 99 6.71 9.90 4.34
C GLY A 99 7.46 10.14 3.04
N GLY A 100 7.93 9.09 2.39
CA GLY A 100 8.67 9.18 1.15
C GLY A 100 7.79 9.16 -0.09
N VAL A 101 8.43 9.29 -1.22
CA VAL A 101 7.81 9.21 -2.54
C VAL A 101 8.28 7.92 -3.20
N SER A 102 7.35 7.07 -3.62
CA SER A 102 7.73 5.86 -4.34
C SER A 102 7.69 6.09 -5.84
N ASN A 103 8.68 5.54 -6.53
CA ASN A 103 8.78 5.62 -7.98
C ASN A 103 8.89 4.20 -8.54
N GLY A 104 7.82 3.74 -9.19
CA GLY A 104 7.80 2.41 -9.77
C GLY A 104 8.51 2.37 -11.11
N ILE A 105 9.43 1.43 -11.27
CA ILE A 105 10.13 1.17 -12.52
C ILE A 105 9.73 -0.24 -12.97
N TYR A 106 9.17 -0.32 -14.16
CA TYR A 106 8.70 -1.60 -14.68
C TYR A 106 9.81 -2.27 -15.48
N PRO A 107 10.03 -3.57 -15.28
CA PRO A 107 10.95 -4.33 -16.14
C PRO A 107 10.42 -4.37 -17.56
N THR A 108 11.32 -4.33 -18.52
CA THR A 108 11.00 -4.44 -19.95
C THR A 108 11.16 -5.87 -20.46
#